data_618732e5076c391e74b5477c7ac91955
#
_entry.id   618732e5076c391e74b5477c7ac91955
#
_cell.length_a   1.000
_cell.length_b   1.000
_cell.length_c   1.000
_cell.angle_alpha   90.00
_cell.angle_beta   90.00
_cell.angle_gamma   90.00
#
_symmetry.space_group_name_H-M   'P 1'
#
loop_
_entity.id
_entity.type
_entity.pdbx_description
1 polymer ?
#
loop_
_entity_poly.entity_id
_entity_poly.type
_entity_poly.pdbx_seq_one_letter_code
_entity_poly.pdbx_strand_id
1 'polypeptide(L)'
;MEHKHQLLERIARREARIGIVGLGYVGLPLAVAFAQEGFAVVGVDLDARKVSALQRGESYVEDVPSEVIAALMNSGQFSAGTDYAALADVDAISICVPTPLRKTKDPDISYIVDATECIVTHMPPDGGQLIILESTTYPGTTDEIVLPRLGRDGLEVGRDFFLAFSPERIDPGRTDFTVRT
;
A
#
# COMPACT_ATOMS: atom_id res chain seq x y z
N MET A 1 23.55 0.36 -1.56
CA MET A 1 23.39 0.76 -2.99
C MET A 1 22.83 -0.38 -3.86
N GLU A 2 23.08 -1.61 -3.48
CA GLU A 2 22.64 -2.81 -4.21
C GLU A 2 21.10 -2.94 -4.24
N HIS A 3 20.43 -2.86 -3.09
CA HIS A 3 18.97 -2.93 -2.98
C HIS A 3 18.25 -1.90 -3.87
N LYS A 4 18.73 -0.64 -3.88
CA LYS A 4 18.14 0.40 -4.74
C LYS A 4 18.19 0.03 -6.21
N HIS A 5 19.32 -0.49 -6.67
CA HIS A 5 19.50 -0.84 -8.08
C HIS A 5 18.62 -2.03 -8.48
N GLN A 6 18.62 -3.07 -7.65
CA GLN A 6 17.76 -4.24 -7.84
C GLN A 6 16.26 -3.86 -7.86
N LEU A 7 15.81 -3.01 -6.92
CA LEU A 7 14.43 -2.55 -6.89
C LEU A 7 14.05 -1.79 -8.16
N LEU A 8 14.90 -0.85 -8.61
CA LEU A 8 14.66 -0.09 -9.84
C LEU A 8 14.58 -0.99 -11.07
N GLU A 9 15.45 -2.01 -11.17
CA GLU A 9 15.40 -2.98 -12.27
C GLU A 9 14.12 -3.81 -12.23
N ARG A 10 13.72 -4.31 -11.06
CA ARG A 10 12.46 -5.07 -10.89
C ARG A 10 11.24 -4.23 -11.26
N ILE A 11 11.20 -2.97 -10.85
CA ILE A 11 10.13 -2.04 -11.23
C ILE A 11 10.12 -1.83 -12.75
N ALA A 12 11.27 -1.57 -13.36
CA ALA A 12 11.37 -1.35 -14.82
C ALA A 12 10.90 -2.57 -15.63
N ARG A 13 11.13 -3.78 -15.12
CA ARG A 13 10.74 -5.05 -15.77
C ARG A 13 9.33 -5.51 -15.38
N ARG A 14 8.61 -4.80 -14.54
CA ARG A 14 7.30 -5.22 -13.95
C ARG A 14 7.40 -6.51 -13.10
N GLU A 15 8.56 -6.83 -12.60
CA GLU A 15 8.84 -8.00 -11.76
C GLU A 15 8.71 -7.68 -10.26
N ALA A 16 8.63 -6.40 -9.90
CA ALA A 16 8.41 -5.98 -8.52
C ALA A 16 7.01 -6.40 -8.03
N ARG A 17 6.95 -6.92 -6.80
CA ARG A 17 5.68 -7.21 -6.11
C ARG A 17 5.27 -6.01 -5.29
N ILE A 18 4.01 -5.62 -5.39
CA ILE A 18 3.48 -4.42 -4.74
C ILE A 18 2.53 -4.82 -3.63
N GLY A 19 2.78 -4.33 -2.42
CA GLY A 19 1.88 -4.43 -1.27
C GLY A 19 1.00 -3.18 -1.14
N ILE A 20 -0.30 -3.34 -0.92
CA ILE A 20 -1.22 -2.23 -0.62
C ILE A 20 -1.85 -2.49 0.73
N VAL A 21 -1.64 -1.59 1.68
CA VAL A 21 -2.21 -1.64 3.03
C VAL A 21 -3.38 -0.68 3.14
N GLY A 22 -4.57 -1.24 3.34
CA GLY A 22 -5.84 -0.52 3.27
C GLY A 22 -6.45 -0.58 1.87
N LEU A 23 -7.52 -1.35 1.71
CA LEU A 23 -8.22 -1.56 0.43
C LEU A 23 -9.52 -0.72 0.39
N GLY A 24 -9.42 0.55 0.77
CA GLY A 24 -10.52 1.53 0.68
C GLY A 24 -10.61 2.19 -0.69
N TYR A 25 -11.22 3.39 -0.71
CA TYR A 25 -11.44 4.18 -1.93
C TYR A 25 -10.15 4.64 -2.62
N VAL A 26 -9.03 4.62 -1.92
CA VAL A 26 -7.71 4.95 -2.45
C VAL A 26 -6.95 3.67 -2.80
N GLY A 27 -6.81 2.76 -1.83
CA GLY A 27 -5.94 1.60 -1.98
C GLY A 27 -6.45 0.57 -2.98
N LEU A 28 -7.77 0.35 -3.09
CA LEU A 28 -8.29 -0.62 -4.06
C LEU A 28 -8.11 -0.16 -5.51
N PRO A 29 -8.45 1.10 -5.90
CA PRO A 29 -8.14 1.60 -7.24
C PRO A 29 -6.64 1.57 -7.54
N LEU A 30 -5.78 1.90 -6.57
CA LEU A 30 -4.32 1.85 -6.73
C LEU A 30 -3.83 0.41 -6.96
N ALA A 31 -4.33 -0.56 -6.18
CA ALA A 31 -4.02 -1.98 -6.36
C ALA A 31 -4.40 -2.47 -7.77
N VAL A 32 -5.60 -2.10 -8.24
CA VAL A 32 -6.08 -2.42 -9.59
C VAL A 32 -5.20 -1.79 -10.66
N ALA A 33 -4.82 -0.53 -10.50
CA ALA A 33 -3.96 0.17 -11.46
C ALA A 33 -2.60 -0.53 -11.60
N PHE A 34 -1.94 -0.88 -10.49
CA PHE A 34 -0.68 -1.64 -10.54
C PHE A 34 -0.84 -3.02 -11.18
N ALA A 35 -1.90 -3.76 -10.81
CA ALA A 35 -2.15 -5.08 -11.38
C ALA A 35 -2.41 -5.02 -12.89
N GLN A 36 -3.15 -4.02 -13.38
CA GLN A 36 -3.39 -3.79 -14.80
C GLN A 36 -2.12 -3.38 -15.58
N GLU A 37 -1.15 -2.75 -14.90
CA GLU A 37 0.18 -2.46 -15.47
C GLU A 37 1.12 -3.69 -15.45
N GLY A 38 0.64 -4.85 -14.99
CA GLY A 38 1.35 -6.12 -15.02
C GLY A 38 2.14 -6.46 -13.76
N PHE A 39 2.04 -5.66 -12.68
CA PHE A 39 2.64 -5.99 -11.40
C PHE A 39 1.83 -7.06 -10.67
N ALA A 40 2.52 -7.92 -9.91
CA ALA A 40 1.86 -8.76 -8.92
C ALA A 40 1.53 -7.92 -7.67
N VAL A 41 0.26 -7.91 -7.26
CA VAL A 41 -0.21 -7.06 -6.16
C VAL A 41 -0.78 -7.89 -5.01
N VAL A 42 -0.36 -7.57 -3.81
CA VAL A 42 -0.87 -8.13 -2.54
C VAL A 42 -1.57 -7.02 -1.77
N GLY A 43 -2.88 -7.13 -1.59
CA GLY A 43 -3.67 -6.21 -0.78
C GLY A 43 -3.89 -6.74 0.63
N VAL A 44 -3.73 -5.89 1.64
CA VAL A 44 -4.03 -6.20 3.05
C VAL A 44 -5.04 -5.20 3.59
N ASP A 45 -6.15 -5.69 4.14
CA ASP A 45 -7.15 -4.88 4.84
C ASP A 45 -7.65 -5.63 6.08
N LEU A 46 -7.77 -4.95 7.21
CA LEU A 46 -8.24 -5.55 8.47
C LEU A 46 -9.73 -5.88 8.46
N ASP A 47 -10.52 -5.30 7.55
CA ASP A 47 -11.93 -5.64 7.38
C ASP A 47 -12.09 -6.92 6.56
N ALA A 48 -12.29 -8.04 7.25
CA ALA A 48 -12.50 -9.34 6.62
C ALA A 48 -13.69 -9.38 5.64
N ARG A 49 -14.68 -8.48 5.77
CA ARG A 49 -15.84 -8.39 4.87
C ARG A 49 -15.39 -7.88 3.49
N LYS A 50 -14.52 -6.86 3.48
CA LYS A 50 -13.91 -6.33 2.25
C LYS A 50 -13.07 -7.39 1.57
N VAL A 51 -12.17 -8.03 2.32
CA VAL A 51 -11.31 -9.10 1.81
C VAL A 51 -12.16 -10.23 1.21
N SER A 52 -13.19 -10.69 1.93
CA SER A 52 -14.09 -11.75 1.45
C SER A 52 -14.85 -11.35 0.18
N ALA A 53 -15.28 -10.08 0.04
CA ALA A 53 -15.91 -9.58 -1.18
C ALA A 53 -14.94 -9.66 -2.36
N LEU A 54 -13.71 -9.14 -2.21
CA LEU A 54 -12.68 -9.20 -3.25
C LEU A 54 -12.35 -10.63 -3.66
N GLN A 55 -12.24 -11.55 -2.70
CA GLN A 55 -11.97 -12.97 -2.96
C GLN A 55 -13.11 -13.66 -3.76
N ARG A 56 -14.34 -13.14 -3.70
CA ARG A 56 -15.45 -13.57 -4.57
C ARG A 56 -15.49 -12.82 -5.90
N GLY A 57 -14.54 -11.92 -6.18
CA GLY A 57 -14.52 -11.07 -7.37
C GLY A 57 -15.52 -9.90 -7.30
N GLU A 58 -15.97 -9.52 -6.11
CA GLU A 58 -16.93 -8.43 -5.89
C GLU A 58 -16.23 -7.16 -5.46
N SER A 59 -16.51 -6.04 -6.13
CA SER A 59 -16.05 -4.71 -5.71
C SER A 59 -17.08 -4.03 -4.81
N TYR A 60 -16.61 -3.27 -3.85
CA TYR A 60 -17.39 -2.37 -2.99
C TYR A 60 -17.01 -0.90 -3.22
N VAL A 61 -16.11 -0.63 -4.18
CA VAL A 61 -15.73 0.72 -4.59
C VAL A 61 -16.36 1.01 -5.94
N GLU A 62 -17.14 2.08 -6.04
CA GLU A 62 -17.96 2.40 -7.22
C GLU A 62 -17.11 2.57 -8.50
N ASP A 63 -15.92 3.18 -8.36
CA ASP A 63 -15.00 3.43 -9.47
C ASP A 63 -14.22 2.18 -9.93
N VAL A 64 -14.41 1.04 -9.28
CA VAL A 64 -13.74 -0.23 -9.61
C VAL A 64 -14.78 -1.30 -9.95
N PRO A 65 -14.94 -1.68 -11.22
CA PRO A 65 -15.90 -2.70 -11.63
C PRO A 65 -15.56 -4.08 -11.08
N SER A 66 -16.57 -4.85 -10.65
CA SER A 66 -16.40 -6.21 -10.13
C SER A 66 -15.76 -7.16 -11.13
N GLU A 67 -16.05 -7.00 -12.42
CA GLU A 67 -15.46 -7.80 -13.50
C GLU A 67 -13.93 -7.66 -13.55
N VAL A 68 -13.42 -6.45 -13.25
CA VAL A 68 -11.98 -6.19 -13.19
C VAL A 68 -11.37 -6.91 -12.00
N ILE A 69 -12.00 -6.82 -10.82
CA ILE A 69 -11.54 -7.54 -9.62
C ILE A 69 -11.53 -9.04 -9.89
N ALA A 70 -12.62 -9.60 -10.41
CA ALA A 70 -12.71 -11.03 -10.72
C ALA A 70 -11.62 -11.48 -11.69
N ALA A 71 -11.34 -10.71 -12.74
CA ALA A 71 -10.30 -11.03 -13.72
C ALA A 71 -8.90 -11.02 -13.08
N LEU A 72 -8.57 -10.01 -12.26
CA LEU A 72 -7.27 -9.87 -11.61
C LEU A 72 -7.04 -10.93 -10.53
N MET A 73 -8.06 -11.28 -9.76
CA MET A 73 -8.02 -12.36 -8.77
C MET A 73 -7.83 -13.74 -9.45
N ASN A 74 -8.58 -14.02 -10.52
CA ASN A 74 -8.48 -15.27 -11.26
C ASN A 74 -7.14 -15.46 -11.98
N SER A 75 -6.53 -14.37 -12.47
CA SER A 75 -5.21 -14.41 -13.07
C SER A 75 -4.07 -14.56 -12.05
N GLY A 76 -4.33 -14.33 -10.76
CA GLY A 76 -3.34 -14.29 -9.70
C GLY A 76 -2.50 -13.00 -9.68
N GLN A 77 -2.82 -12.00 -10.51
CA GLN A 77 -2.14 -10.70 -10.49
C GLN A 77 -2.51 -9.86 -9.26
N PHE A 78 -3.69 -10.07 -8.69
CA PHE A 78 -4.11 -9.46 -7.44
C PHE A 78 -4.52 -10.53 -6.44
N SER A 79 -4.10 -10.37 -5.19
CA SER A 79 -4.57 -11.16 -4.04
C SER A 79 -4.94 -10.24 -2.90
N ALA A 80 -5.90 -10.65 -2.06
CA ALA A 80 -6.33 -9.88 -0.89
C ALA A 80 -6.41 -10.77 0.34
N GLY A 81 -5.92 -10.25 1.48
CA GLY A 81 -5.91 -10.94 2.76
C GLY A 81 -5.98 -9.99 3.95
N THR A 82 -6.09 -10.56 5.15
CA THR A 82 -6.05 -9.80 6.42
C THR A 82 -4.71 -9.91 7.12
N ASP A 83 -3.81 -10.76 6.65
CA ASP A 83 -2.54 -11.08 7.29
C ASP A 83 -1.40 -10.24 6.68
N TYR A 84 -0.73 -9.46 7.52
CA TYR A 84 0.43 -8.67 7.15
C TYR A 84 1.67 -9.52 6.81
N ALA A 85 1.72 -10.79 7.20
CA ALA A 85 2.82 -11.68 6.82
C ALA A 85 2.96 -11.80 5.29
N ALA A 86 1.87 -11.59 4.54
CA ALA A 86 1.90 -11.56 3.07
C ALA A 86 2.75 -10.42 2.49
N LEU A 87 3.11 -9.41 3.29
CA LEU A 87 3.96 -8.28 2.89
C LEU A 87 5.47 -8.57 3.03
N ALA A 88 5.87 -9.70 3.62
CA ALA A 88 7.28 -10.04 3.78
C ALA A 88 8.01 -10.18 2.43
N ASP A 89 7.30 -10.66 1.40
CA ASP A 89 7.87 -10.95 0.07
C ASP A 89 7.56 -9.88 -0.98
N VAL A 90 7.12 -8.68 -0.58
CA VAL A 90 6.86 -7.59 -1.53
C VAL A 90 8.04 -6.61 -1.58
N ASP A 91 8.20 -5.92 -2.71
CA ASP A 91 9.30 -4.99 -2.95
C ASP A 91 8.95 -3.55 -2.58
N ALA A 92 7.68 -3.19 -2.76
CA ALA A 92 7.17 -1.87 -2.40
C ALA A 92 5.83 -1.99 -1.70
N ILE A 93 5.60 -1.17 -0.66
CA ILE A 93 4.37 -1.15 0.13
C ILE A 93 3.81 0.26 0.12
N SER A 94 2.56 0.43 -0.32
CA SER A 94 1.82 1.68 -0.20
C SER A 94 0.84 1.62 0.96
N ILE A 95 0.94 2.58 1.88
CA ILE A 95 0.07 2.70 3.07
C ILE A 95 -1.09 3.64 2.70
N CYS A 96 -2.29 3.04 2.50
CA CYS A 96 -3.53 3.70 2.09
C CYS A 96 -4.62 3.58 3.17
N VAL A 97 -4.23 3.61 4.44
CA VAL A 97 -5.16 3.50 5.56
C VAL A 97 -5.95 4.79 5.78
N PRO A 98 -7.19 4.73 6.33
CA PRO A 98 -7.97 5.93 6.59
C PRO A 98 -7.33 6.80 7.68
N THR A 99 -7.55 8.13 7.57
CA THR A 99 -7.13 9.13 8.56
C THR A 99 -8.33 10.00 8.94
N PRO A 100 -9.34 9.46 9.64
CA PRO A 100 -10.52 10.21 10.00
C PRO A 100 -10.16 11.38 10.92
N LEU A 101 -10.96 12.45 10.88
CA LEU A 101 -10.79 13.55 11.79
C LEU A 101 -11.27 13.17 13.20
N ARG A 102 -10.47 13.45 14.20
CA ARG A 102 -10.87 13.38 15.63
C ARG A 102 -11.86 14.50 15.96
N LYS A 103 -12.48 14.42 17.13
CA LYS A 103 -13.36 15.48 17.65
C LYS A 103 -12.66 16.84 17.76
N THR A 104 -11.35 16.84 17.94
CA THR A 104 -10.47 18.02 17.96
C THR A 104 -10.15 18.57 16.56
N LYS A 105 -10.67 17.94 15.49
CA LYS A 105 -10.38 18.24 14.07
C LYS A 105 -8.96 17.90 13.61
N ASP A 106 -8.14 17.27 14.44
CA ASP A 106 -6.84 16.74 14.05
C ASP A 106 -7.01 15.38 13.35
N PRO A 107 -6.20 15.03 12.35
CA PRO A 107 -6.21 13.71 11.74
C PRO A 107 -5.89 12.62 12.76
N ASP A 108 -6.63 11.52 12.74
CA ASP A 108 -6.30 10.35 13.52
C ASP A 108 -5.27 9.49 12.80
N ILE A 109 -4.02 9.61 13.22
CA ILE A 109 -2.89 8.89 12.64
C ILE A 109 -2.68 7.49 13.24
N SER A 110 -3.54 7.05 14.17
CA SER A 110 -3.39 5.73 14.81
C SER A 110 -3.32 4.60 13.78
N TYR A 111 -4.12 4.67 12.71
CA TYR A 111 -4.10 3.69 11.63
C TYR A 111 -2.77 3.65 10.88
N ILE A 112 -2.11 4.81 10.69
CA ILE A 112 -0.78 4.88 10.08
C ILE A 112 0.25 4.24 11.00
N VAL A 113 0.18 4.54 12.30
CA VAL A 113 1.07 3.97 13.32
C VAL A 113 0.93 2.45 13.34
N ASP A 114 -0.31 1.94 13.46
CA ASP A 114 -0.59 0.50 13.55
C ASP A 114 -0.13 -0.23 12.27
N ALA A 115 -0.43 0.33 11.10
CA ALA A 115 0.02 -0.23 9.82
C ALA A 115 1.55 -0.27 9.73
N THR A 116 2.23 0.80 10.15
CA THR A 116 3.70 0.87 10.15
C THR A 116 4.29 -0.17 11.09
N GLU A 117 3.76 -0.33 12.30
CA GLU A 117 4.22 -1.35 13.27
C GLU A 117 4.03 -2.78 12.73
N CYS A 118 2.89 -3.05 12.07
CA CYS A 118 2.66 -4.34 11.43
C CYS A 118 3.64 -4.58 10.28
N ILE A 119 3.93 -3.58 9.44
CA ILE A 119 4.90 -3.69 8.36
C ILE A 119 6.28 -4.02 8.93
N VAL A 120 6.76 -3.25 9.91
CA VAL A 120 8.08 -3.45 10.53
C VAL A 120 8.24 -4.87 11.09
N THR A 121 7.17 -5.42 11.68
CA THR A 121 7.20 -6.78 12.25
C THR A 121 7.44 -7.86 11.18
N HIS A 122 7.09 -7.58 9.92
CA HIS A 122 7.18 -8.52 8.81
C HIS A 122 8.22 -8.11 7.75
N MET A 123 8.96 -7.02 7.98
CA MET A 123 10.05 -6.63 7.07
C MET A 123 11.09 -7.73 6.96
N PRO A 124 11.57 -8.03 5.74
CA PRO A 124 12.62 -9.03 5.55
C PRO A 124 13.92 -8.58 6.25
N PRO A 125 14.69 -9.52 6.85
CA PRO A 125 15.91 -9.19 7.57
C PRO A 125 17.00 -8.55 6.72
N ASP A 126 17.01 -8.84 5.43
CA ASP A 126 17.91 -8.28 4.41
C ASP A 126 17.44 -6.95 3.85
N GLY A 127 16.24 -6.50 4.22
CA GLY A 127 15.71 -5.19 3.87
C GLY A 127 15.37 -5.04 2.39
N GLY A 128 15.54 -3.80 1.88
CA GLY A 128 15.39 -3.48 0.46
C GLY A 128 13.99 -2.99 0.06
N GLN A 129 13.01 -3.04 0.95
CA GLN A 129 11.64 -2.60 0.65
C GLN A 129 11.52 -1.08 0.52
N LEU A 130 10.66 -0.62 -0.39
CA LEU A 130 10.20 0.76 -0.49
C LEU A 130 8.86 0.91 0.22
N ILE A 131 8.80 1.79 1.22
CA ILE A 131 7.56 2.12 1.94
C ILE A 131 7.08 3.48 1.47
N ILE A 132 5.82 3.58 1.05
CA ILE A 132 5.20 4.80 0.54
C ILE A 132 4.01 5.13 1.42
N LEU A 133 4.01 6.32 2.04
CA LEU A 133 2.84 6.84 2.75
C LEU A 133 1.95 7.58 1.76
N GLU A 134 0.78 6.99 1.43
CA GLU A 134 -0.25 7.58 0.56
C GLU A 134 -1.37 8.24 1.37
N SER A 135 -1.58 7.80 2.61
CA SER A 135 -2.65 8.32 3.47
C SER A 135 -2.55 9.83 3.64
N THR A 136 -3.70 10.52 3.57
CA THR A 136 -3.78 11.95 3.87
C THR A 136 -3.35 12.21 5.31
N THR A 137 -2.42 13.15 5.50
CA THR A 137 -1.84 13.44 6.82
C THR A 137 -1.30 14.87 6.87
N TYR A 138 -0.66 15.25 7.98
CA TYR A 138 -0.05 16.55 8.18
C TYR A 138 1.48 16.52 7.88
N PRO A 139 2.08 17.69 7.59
CA PRO A 139 3.53 17.79 7.38
C PRO A 139 4.32 17.21 8.55
N GLY A 140 5.37 16.44 8.25
CA GLY A 140 6.22 15.80 9.26
C GLY A 140 5.84 14.37 9.60
N THR A 141 4.64 13.88 9.29
CA THR A 141 4.23 12.51 9.64
C THR A 141 5.20 11.44 9.13
N THR A 142 5.71 11.60 7.92
CA THR A 142 6.68 10.65 7.33
C THR A 142 7.97 10.59 8.14
N ASP A 143 8.53 11.75 8.48
CA ASP A 143 9.84 11.86 9.15
C ASP A 143 9.76 11.67 10.66
N GLU A 144 8.67 12.12 11.29
CA GLU A 144 8.53 12.14 12.75
C GLU A 144 7.82 10.91 13.29
N ILE A 145 6.96 10.26 12.48
CA ILE A 145 6.13 9.15 12.91
C ILE A 145 6.53 7.84 12.25
N VAL A 146 6.61 7.80 10.91
CA VAL A 146 6.87 6.57 10.14
C VAL A 146 8.36 6.20 10.19
N LEU A 147 9.25 7.14 9.84
CA LEU A 147 10.68 6.88 9.77
C LEU A 147 11.29 6.33 11.06
N PRO A 148 11.01 6.86 12.28
CA PRO A 148 11.59 6.33 13.51
C PRO A 148 11.14 4.89 13.83
N ARG A 149 9.95 4.50 13.35
CA ARG A 149 9.44 3.13 13.52
C ARG A 149 10.11 2.15 12.58
N LEU A 150 10.27 2.53 11.31
CA LEU A 150 10.97 1.72 10.31
C LEU A 150 12.46 1.57 10.63
N GLY A 151 13.08 2.62 11.18
CA GLY A 151 14.51 2.63 11.55
C GLY A 151 14.83 2.00 12.90
N ARG A 152 13.84 1.42 13.61
CA ARG A 152 14.13 0.68 14.83
C ARG A 152 15.07 -0.50 14.53
N ASP A 153 15.76 -1.00 15.54
CA ASP A 153 16.73 -2.09 15.42
C ASP A 153 17.96 -1.75 14.56
N GLY A 154 18.19 -0.46 14.30
CA GLY A 154 19.39 0.03 13.62
C GLY A 154 19.31 0.01 12.09
N LEU A 155 18.11 -0.19 11.52
CA LEU A 155 17.90 -0.07 10.08
C LEU A 155 18.00 1.39 9.63
N GLU A 156 18.65 1.63 8.50
CA GLU A 156 18.92 2.97 7.96
C GLU A 156 18.17 3.18 6.64
N VAL A 157 17.39 4.27 6.57
CA VAL A 157 16.72 4.69 5.34
C VAL A 157 17.74 5.00 4.24
N GLY A 158 17.46 4.54 3.02
CA GLY A 158 18.36 4.70 1.86
C GLY A 158 19.41 3.60 1.74
N ARG A 159 19.59 2.76 2.77
CA ARG A 159 20.45 1.59 2.77
C ARG A 159 19.66 0.29 2.93
N ASP A 160 18.94 0.17 4.05
CA ASP A 160 18.23 -1.05 4.42
C ASP A 160 16.76 -1.02 4.00
N PHE A 161 16.18 0.16 3.89
CA PHE A 161 14.84 0.39 3.33
C PHE A 161 14.77 1.77 2.66
N PHE A 162 13.71 2.00 1.90
CA PHE A 162 13.42 3.28 1.28
C PHE A 162 12.07 3.80 1.78
N LEU A 163 11.95 5.13 1.94
CA LEU A 163 10.73 5.76 2.43
C LEU A 163 10.37 6.94 1.52
N ALA A 164 9.10 7.02 1.14
CA ALA A 164 8.56 8.10 0.33
C ALA A 164 7.20 8.55 0.86
N PHE A 165 6.82 9.77 0.52
CA PHE A 165 5.47 10.28 0.66
C PHE A 165 4.89 10.58 -0.71
N SER A 166 3.70 10.04 -0.98
CA SER A 166 2.91 10.32 -2.19
C SER A 166 1.56 10.89 -1.74
N PRO A 167 1.31 12.20 -1.93
CA PRO A 167 0.06 12.79 -1.52
C PRO A 167 -1.08 12.26 -2.38
N GLU A 168 -2.15 11.81 -1.73
CA GLU A 168 -3.37 11.33 -2.39
C GLU A 168 -3.97 12.42 -3.29
N ARG A 169 -4.32 12.03 -4.51
CA ARG A 169 -4.91 12.89 -5.55
C ARG A 169 -6.25 12.37 -6.06
N ILE A 170 -6.72 11.22 -5.58
CA ILE A 170 -8.00 10.64 -5.99
C ILE A 170 -9.12 11.43 -5.29
N ASP A 171 -10.01 12.01 -6.10
CA ASP A 171 -11.23 12.64 -5.65
C ASP A 171 -12.40 11.71 -6.02
N PRO A 172 -12.97 10.99 -5.05
CA PRO A 172 -14.01 9.99 -5.32
C PRO A 172 -15.19 10.59 -6.12
N GLY A 173 -15.57 9.90 -7.20
CA GLY A 173 -16.67 10.34 -8.08
C GLY A 173 -16.28 11.31 -9.20
N ARG A 174 -14.98 11.65 -9.32
CA ARG A 174 -14.48 12.39 -10.49
C ARG A 174 -13.97 11.45 -11.56
N THR A 175 -14.34 11.75 -12.82
CA THR A 175 -13.93 10.96 -14.00
C THR A 175 -12.74 11.56 -14.76
N ASP A 176 -12.41 12.82 -14.47
CA ASP A 176 -11.34 13.60 -15.13
C ASP A 176 -9.96 13.44 -14.48
N PHE A 177 -9.91 12.97 -13.23
CA PHE A 177 -8.68 12.61 -12.53
C PHE A 177 -8.76 11.16 -12.06
N THR A 178 -7.82 10.35 -12.52
CA THR A 178 -7.70 8.93 -12.18
C THR A 178 -6.33 8.65 -11.57
N VAL A 179 -6.11 7.46 -11.02
CA VAL A 179 -4.79 7.00 -10.54
C VAL A 179 -3.70 7.13 -11.62
N ARG A 180 -4.09 7.23 -12.90
CA ARG A 180 -3.17 7.28 -14.07
C ARG A 180 -2.94 8.67 -14.62
N THR A 181 -3.70 9.67 -14.19
CA THR A 181 -3.61 11.08 -14.60
C THR A 181 -3.25 11.97 -13.43
#